data_f7904f2f3aed6785ffa60fbc4fe2dd48
#
_entry.id   f7904f2f3aed6785ffa60fbc4fe2dd48
#
_cell.length_a   1.000
_cell.length_b   1.000
_cell.length_c   1.000
_cell.angle_alpha   90.00
_cell.angle_beta   90.00
_cell.angle_gamma   90.00
#
_symmetry.space_group_name_H-M   'P 1'
#
loop_
_entity.id
_entity.type
_entity.pdbx_description
1 polymer ?
#
loop_
_entity_poly.entity_id
_entity_poly.type
_entity_poly.pdbx_seq_one_letter_code
_entity_poly.pdbx_strand_id
1 'polypeptide(L)'
;MYAFHPDSGELLWKFDCNPKNAVYKLGGRGTANDFVATPVIYDDKLYISVGQDPEHDTGVGHLYCIDITKQATREDKDVSPTLVVATEPELKEEPNPDSALIWHYGGPATADNPSPTQETYYFGRSMSTCAIQDDILYVAELGGHVHCLDAQTGDLYWTENMFSNTWSSPYLVDNKVFIGNDDGILYVFEHSKELNILGEIYHDDGTKIRATPVAANGRLYYLTESPTKLWVIEDGAQAAADGN
;
A
#
# COMPACT_ATOMS: atom_id res chain seq x y z
N MET A 1 -4.41 -12.44 -8.42
CA MET A 1 -5.43 -11.47 -8.88
C MET A 1 -6.05 -11.96 -10.18
N TYR A 2 -7.33 -11.67 -10.45
CA TYR A 2 -8.05 -12.08 -11.65
C TYR A 2 -8.89 -10.92 -12.17
N ALA A 3 -8.93 -10.74 -13.49
CA ALA A 3 -9.84 -9.81 -14.16
C ALA A 3 -10.84 -10.58 -15.02
N PHE A 4 -12.10 -10.18 -14.93
CA PHE A 4 -13.20 -10.79 -15.67
C PHE A 4 -13.96 -9.77 -16.49
N HIS A 5 -14.46 -10.18 -17.63
CA HIS A 5 -15.38 -9.35 -18.42
C HIS A 5 -16.70 -9.16 -17.64
N PRO A 6 -17.19 -7.93 -17.44
CA PRO A 6 -18.31 -7.68 -16.52
C PRO A 6 -19.62 -8.33 -16.94
N ASP A 7 -19.89 -8.43 -18.26
CA ASP A 7 -21.16 -8.96 -18.75
C ASP A 7 -21.14 -10.48 -18.95
N SER A 8 -20.00 -11.05 -19.37
CA SER A 8 -19.91 -12.48 -19.70
C SER A 8 -19.30 -13.34 -18.60
N GLY A 9 -18.55 -12.72 -17.67
CA GLY A 9 -17.77 -13.45 -16.66
C GLY A 9 -16.54 -14.16 -17.24
N GLU A 10 -16.18 -13.90 -18.50
CA GLU A 10 -14.99 -14.48 -19.12
C GLU A 10 -13.72 -13.99 -18.44
N LEU A 11 -12.78 -14.89 -18.16
CA LEU A 11 -11.46 -14.53 -17.63
C LEU A 11 -10.67 -13.77 -18.70
N LEU A 12 -10.32 -12.51 -18.39
CA LEU A 12 -9.49 -11.66 -19.24
C LEU A 12 -8.01 -11.94 -19.00
N TRP A 13 -7.60 -11.92 -17.74
CA TRP A 13 -6.24 -12.24 -17.32
C TRP A 13 -6.17 -12.62 -15.83
N LYS A 14 -5.08 -13.28 -15.45
CA LYS A 14 -4.69 -13.52 -14.06
C LYS A 14 -3.26 -13.06 -13.84
N PHE A 15 -2.98 -12.54 -12.64
CA PHE A 15 -1.67 -12.07 -12.19
C PHE A 15 -1.39 -12.61 -10.79
N ASP A 16 -0.26 -13.27 -10.60
CA ASP A 16 0.17 -13.80 -9.32
C ASP A 16 1.12 -12.81 -8.62
N CYS A 17 0.71 -12.32 -7.45
CA CYS A 17 1.50 -11.42 -6.63
C CYS A 17 2.38 -12.18 -5.60
N ASN A 18 2.44 -13.49 -5.68
CA ASN A 18 3.26 -14.32 -4.82
C ASN A 18 4.57 -14.71 -5.51
N PRO A 19 5.67 -14.82 -4.75
CA PRO A 19 6.81 -15.63 -5.19
C PRO A 19 6.33 -17.04 -5.52
N LYS A 20 6.86 -17.64 -6.60
CA LYS A 20 6.38 -18.95 -7.08
C LYS A 20 6.65 -20.12 -6.11
N ASN A 21 7.58 -19.93 -5.18
CA ASN A 21 7.85 -20.85 -4.08
C ASN A 21 7.04 -20.53 -2.80
N ALA A 22 6.11 -19.57 -2.86
CA ALA A 22 5.28 -19.21 -1.72
C ALA A 22 4.37 -20.37 -1.31
N VAL A 23 4.23 -20.57 -0.01
CA VAL A 23 3.42 -21.62 0.58
C VAL A 23 2.27 -21.00 1.36
N TYR A 24 1.04 -21.33 0.94
CA TYR A 24 -0.13 -21.01 1.75
C TYR A 24 -0.24 -21.98 2.91
N LYS A 25 -0.45 -21.46 4.11
CA LYS A 25 -0.71 -22.26 5.31
C LYS A 25 -1.82 -21.61 6.13
N LEU A 26 -2.87 -22.37 6.37
CA LEU A 26 -3.96 -21.91 7.24
C LEU A 26 -3.41 -21.62 8.65
N GLY A 27 -3.80 -20.47 9.23
CA GLY A 27 -3.28 -20.00 10.52
C GLY A 27 -1.97 -19.22 10.41
N GLY A 28 -1.67 -18.66 9.24
CA GLY A 28 -0.79 -17.53 9.06
C GLY A 28 0.71 -17.77 9.15
N ARG A 29 1.20 -19.01 9.13
CA ARG A 29 2.66 -19.30 9.10
C ARG A 29 3.16 -19.71 7.71
N GLY A 30 2.45 -19.33 6.69
CA GLY A 30 2.87 -19.48 5.30
C GLY A 30 3.76 -18.34 4.83
N THR A 31 4.27 -18.46 3.60
CA THR A 31 5.05 -17.40 2.93
C THR A 31 4.26 -16.75 1.79
N ALA A 32 3.00 -17.16 1.60
CA ALA A 32 2.10 -16.52 0.64
C ALA A 32 1.69 -15.12 1.14
N ASN A 33 1.58 -14.18 0.19
CA ASN A 33 1.08 -12.86 0.46
C ASN A 33 -0.45 -12.84 0.48
N ASP A 34 -1.01 -12.04 1.36
CA ASP A 34 -2.42 -11.78 1.48
C ASP A 34 -2.79 -10.43 0.82
N PHE A 35 -4.00 -10.36 0.28
CA PHE A 35 -4.58 -9.15 -0.31
C PHE A 35 -5.50 -8.51 0.72
N VAL A 36 -4.98 -7.58 1.51
CA VAL A 36 -5.75 -6.80 2.49
C VAL A 36 -6.08 -5.43 1.93
N ALA A 37 -5.13 -4.81 1.20
CA ALA A 37 -5.33 -3.54 0.53
C ALA A 37 -6.33 -3.64 -0.63
N THR A 38 -7.02 -2.55 -0.92
CA THR A 38 -7.87 -2.43 -2.10
C THR A 38 -7.02 -2.04 -3.31
N PRO A 39 -7.16 -2.72 -4.48
CA PRO A 39 -6.51 -2.29 -5.71
C PRO A 39 -6.98 -0.90 -6.14
N VAL A 40 -6.06 -0.08 -6.63
CA VAL A 40 -6.34 1.26 -7.16
C VAL A 40 -6.05 1.28 -8.65
N ILE A 41 -6.97 1.84 -9.44
CA ILE A 41 -6.78 2.06 -10.88
C ILE A 41 -6.49 3.53 -11.10
N TYR A 42 -5.38 3.81 -11.78
CA TYR A 42 -4.96 5.14 -12.18
C TYR A 42 -4.23 5.06 -13.52
N ASP A 43 -4.64 5.85 -14.51
CA ASP A 43 -4.03 5.95 -15.84
C ASP A 43 -3.79 4.57 -16.51
N ASP A 44 -4.88 3.77 -16.63
CA ASP A 44 -4.88 2.41 -17.21
C ASP A 44 -3.92 1.42 -16.52
N LYS A 45 -3.49 1.71 -15.31
CA LYS A 45 -2.65 0.87 -14.47
C LYS A 45 -3.37 0.51 -13.17
N LEU A 46 -3.06 -0.66 -12.65
CA LEU A 46 -3.56 -1.13 -11.37
C LEU A 46 -2.39 -1.22 -10.38
N TYR A 47 -2.59 -0.64 -9.22
CA TYR A 47 -1.64 -0.60 -8.12
C TYR A 47 -2.17 -1.41 -6.95
N ILE A 48 -1.35 -2.30 -6.40
CA ILE A 48 -1.73 -3.15 -5.27
C ILE A 48 -0.54 -3.45 -4.37
N SER A 49 -0.67 -3.15 -3.09
CA SER A 49 0.25 -3.60 -2.06
C SER A 49 -0.22 -4.93 -1.48
N VAL A 50 0.73 -5.82 -1.24
CA VAL A 50 0.50 -7.14 -0.63
C VAL A 50 1.61 -7.46 0.36
N GLY A 51 1.37 -8.38 1.26
CA GLY A 51 2.38 -8.87 2.19
C GLY A 51 1.88 -10.14 2.89
N GLN A 52 2.75 -10.78 3.64
CA GLN A 52 2.35 -11.90 4.48
C GLN A 52 1.37 -11.42 5.56
N ASP A 53 0.63 -12.37 6.14
CA ASP A 53 -0.36 -12.12 7.18
C ASP A 53 0.15 -11.15 8.27
N PRO A 54 -0.53 -10.01 8.49
CA PRO A 54 -0.10 -8.98 9.44
C PRO A 54 -0.15 -9.43 10.91
N GLU A 55 -0.89 -10.49 11.25
CA GLU A 55 -0.91 -11.05 12.61
C GLU A 55 0.45 -11.64 13.04
N HIS A 56 1.38 -11.79 12.09
CA HIS A 56 2.71 -12.37 12.30
C HIS A 56 3.83 -11.32 12.28
N ASP A 57 3.53 -10.08 12.72
CA ASP A 57 4.50 -9.01 12.84
C ASP A 57 4.86 -8.35 11.48
N THR A 58 5.84 -7.43 11.49
CA THR A 58 6.37 -6.80 10.27
C THR A 58 7.11 -7.83 9.40
N GLY A 59 7.30 -7.55 8.13
CA GLY A 59 8.02 -8.44 7.23
C GLY A 59 7.94 -7.99 5.78
N VAL A 60 8.41 -8.83 4.88
CA VAL A 60 8.48 -8.54 3.46
C VAL A 60 7.09 -8.25 2.87
N GLY A 61 6.98 -7.15 2.17
CA GLY A 61 5.83 -6.76 1.36
C GLY A 61 6.23 -6.46 -0.07
N HIS A 62 5.22 -6.26 -0.89
CA HIS A 62 5.37 -5.97 -2.31
C HIS A 62 4.31 -4.98 -2.75
N LEU A 63 4.69 -4.05 -3.62
CA LEU A 63 3.79 -3.15 -4.33
C LEU A 63 3.98 -3.38 -5.82
N TYR A 64 2.90 -3.65 -6.53
CA TYR A 64 2.90 -3.92 -7.97
C TYR A 64 2.15 -2.83 -8.72
N CYS A 65 2.70 -2.44 -9.87
CA CYS A 65 2.01 -1.68 -10.90
C CYS A 65 1.82 -2.58 -12.13
N ILE A 66 0.58 -2.73 -12.57
CA ILE A 66 0.16 -3.70 -13.58
C ILE A 66 -0.58 -2.97 -14.71
N ASP A 67 -0.21 -3.22 -15.95
CA ASP A 67 -0.94 -2.76 -17.14
C ASP A 67 -2.25 -3.55 -17.29
N ILE A 68 -3.40 -2.92 -17.00
CA ILE A 68 -4.72 -3.57 -17.11
C ILE A 68 -5.21 -3.68 -18.56
N THR A 69 -4.54 -3.03 -19.50
CA THR A 69 -4.88 -3.08 -20.94
C THR A 69 -4.21 -4.25 -21.66
N LYS A 70 -3.28 -4.91 -20.97
CA LYS A 70 -2.51 -6.04 -21.53
C LYS A 70 -3.42 -7.16 -21.97
N GLN A 71 -3.26 -7.56 -23.25
CA GLN A 71 -3.97 -8.70 -23.81
C GLN A 71 -3.16 -9.98 -23.55
N ALA A 72 -3.74 -10.90 -22.78
CA ALA A 72 -3.14 -12.22 -22.57
C ALA A 72 -3.29 -13.08 -23.83
N THR A 73 -2.18 -13.44 -24.47
CA THR A 73 -2.17 -14.30 -25.67
C THR A 73 -2.17 -15.78 -25.31
N ARG A 74 -1.72 -16.14 -24.13
CA ARG A 74 -1.69 -17.50 -23.60
C ARG A 74 -3.10 -18.02 -23.33
N GLU A 75 -3.30 -19.32 -23.49
CA GLU A 75 -4.58 -20.00 -23.23
C GLU A 75 -4.99 -19.88 -21.74
N ASP A 76 -4.02 -19.99 -20.82
CA ASP A 76 -4.24 -19.90 -19.38
C ASP A 76 -4.40 -18.46 -18.85
N LYS A 77 -4.32 -17.46 -19.75
CA LYS A 77 -4.47 -16.03 -19.45
C LYS A 77 -3.51 -15.49 -18.39
N ASP A 78 -2.36 -16.13 -18.18
CA ASP A 78 -1.37 -15.71 -17.18
C ASP A 78 -0.52 -14.55 -17.70
N VAL A 79 -0.63 -13.39 -16.99
CA VAL A 79 0.15 -12.19 -17.26
C VAL A 79 1.10 -11.86 -16.11
N SER A 80 1.39 -12.82 -15.25
CA SER A 80 2.39 -12.69 -14.17
C SER A 80 3.79 -12.45 -14.74
N PRO A 81 4.74 -11.88 -13.97
CA PRO A 81 6.08 -11.57 -14.48
C PRO A 81 6.89 -12.82 -14.89
N THR A 82 6.67 -13.93 -14.20
CA THR A 82 7.37 -15.19 -14.47
C THR A 82 6.39 -16.36 -14.58
N LEU A 83 6.81 -17.41 -15.28
CA LEU A 83 6.10 -18.67 -15.44
C LEU A 83 6.92 -19.81 -14.83
N VAL A 84 6.24 -20.73 -14.15
CA VAL A 84 6.87 -21.98 -13.71
C VAL A 84 6.96 -22.92 -14.88
N VAL A 85 8.18 -23.32 -15.27
CA VAL A 85 8.45 -24.23 -16.39
C VAL A 85 8.87 -25.61 -15.94
N ALA A 86 9.31 -25.77 -14.69
CA ALA A 86 9.59 -27.05 -14.05
C ALA A 86 9.44 -26.93 -12.52
N THR A 87 9.03 -28.04 -11.90
CA THR A 87 8.89 -28.14 -10.43
C THR A 87 9.81 -29.22 -9.85
N GLU A 88 10.41 -30.07 -10.67
CA GLU A 88 11.30 -31.16 -10.28
C GLU A 88 12.56 -31.18 -11.16
N PRO A 89 13.76 -31.43 -10.60
CA PRO A 89 14.07 -31.59 -9.17
C PRO A 89 14.05 -30.26 -8.39
N GLU A 90 14.00 -29.13 -9.09
CA GLU A 90 13.96 -27.79 -8.51
C GLU A 90 12.97 -26.93 -9.25
N LEU A 91 12.36 -25.97 -8.55
CA LEU A 91 11.50 -24.97 -9.16
C LEU A 91 12.31 -24.12 -10.16
N LYS A 92 11.85 -24.07 -11.40
CA LYS A 92 12.42 -23.20 -12.44
C LYS A 92 11.38 -22.24 -12.95
N GLU A 93 11.81 -20.99 -13.04
CA GLU A 93 11.01 -19.90 -13.56
C GLU A 93 11.66 -19.31 -14.80
N GLU A 94 10.83 -18.85 -15.74
CA GLU A 94 11.27 -18.11 -16.92
C GLU A 94 10.43 -16.82 -17.04
N PRO A 95 10.98 -15.74 -17.62
CA PRO A 95 10.22 -14.53 -17.90
C PRO A 95 8.97 -14.85 -18.74
N ASN A 96 7.84 -14.26 -18.36
CA ASN A 96 6.61 -14.39 -19.12
C ASN A 96 6.56 -13.34 -20.25
N PRO A 97 6.51 -13.71 -21.52
CA PRO A 97 6.40 -12.75 -22.63
C PRO A 97 5.09 -11.97 -22.62
N ASP A 98 4.05 -12.50 -21.98
CA ASP A 98 2.76 -11.83 -21.78
C ASP A 98 2.71 -11.00 -20.49
N SER A 99 3.83 -10.81 -19.78
CA SER A 99 3.85 -10.08 -18.52
C SER A 99 3.16 -8.73 -18.63
N ALA A 100 2.24 -8.45 -17.70
CA ALA A 100 1.60 -7.16 -17.53
C ALA A 100 2.29 -6.31 -16.44
N LEU A 101 3.36 -6.80 -15.83
CA LEU A 101 4.11 -6.04 -14.84
C LEU A 101 4.76 -4.83 -15.50
N ILE A 102 4.45 -3.62 -14.98
CA ILE A 102 5.13 -2.38 -15.35
C ILE A 102 6.33 -2.18 -14.44
N TRP A 103 6.10 -2.16 -13.14
CA TRP A 103 7.16 -2.11 -12.13
C TRP A 103 6.74 -2.80 -10.83
N HIS A 104 7.74 -3.14 -10.04
CA HIS A 104 7.60 -3.77 -8.74
C HIS A 104 8.49 -3.05 -7.72
N TYR A 105 7.93 -2.75 -6.55
CA TYR A 105 8.61 -2.14 -5.42
C TYR A 105 8.45 -3.03 -4.20
N GLY A 106 9.55 -3.50 -3.59
CA GLY A 106 9.50 -4.34 -2.41
C GLY A 106 10.36 -5.60 -2.50
N GLY A 107 10.03 -6.58 -1.68
CA GLY A 107 10.82 -7.79 -1.52
C GLY A 107 11.89 -7.66 -0.43
N PRO A 108 12.76 -8.67 -0.26
CA PRO A 108 13.85 -8.62 0.71
C PRO A 108 14.89 -7.57 0.32
N ALA A 109 15.48 -6.89 1.32
CA ALA A 109 16.61 -6.02 1.08
C ALA A 109 17.86 -6.86 0.74
N THR A 110 18.67 -6.36 -0.17
CA THR A 110 19.91 -7.01 -0.61
C THR A 110 21.05 -5.99 -0.71
N ALA A 111 22.28 -6.44 -0.91
CA ALA A 111 23.42 -5.53 -1.12
C ALA A 111 23.25 -4.66 -2.38
N ASP A 112 22.61 -5.20 -3.43
CA ASP A 112 22.35 -4.52 -4.70
C ASP A 112 21.07 -3.66 -4.66
N ASN A 113 20.17 -3.96 -3.71
CA ASN A 113 18.92 -3.23 -3.48
C ASN A 113 18.73 -3.02 -1.97
N PRO A 114 19.48 -2.08 -1.35
CA PRO A 114 19.43 -1.85 0.07
C PRO A 114 18.11 -1.21 0.49
N SER A 115 17.62 -1.57 1.68
CA SER A 115 16.38 -0.99 2.22
C SER A 115 16.48 0.53 2.36
N PRO A 116 15.47 1.29 1.91
CA PRO A 116 15.40 2.72 2.14
C PRO A 116 15.09 3.07 3.61
N THR A 117 14.61 2.09 4.40
CA THR A 117 14.19 2.25 5.79
C THR A 117 15.13 1.56 6.79
N GLN A 118 16.26 0.99 6.32
CA GLN A 118 17.24 0.22 7.09
C GLN A 118 16.72 -1.12 7.65
N GLU A 119 15.57 -1.57 7.18
CA GLU A 119 15.00 -2.87 7.52
C GLU A 119 15.62 -4.02 6.71
N THR A 120 15.26 -5.26 7.03
CA THR A 120 15.70 -6.44 6.27
C THR A 120 14.94 -6.66 4.97
N TYR A 121 13.98 -5.82 4.69
CA TYR A 121 13.15 -5.79 3.49
C TYR A 121 13.20 -4.40 2.83
N TYR A 122 12.94 -4.34 1.55
CA TYR A 122 12.91 -3.09 0.78
C TYR A 122 11.59 -2.33 0.97
N PHE A 123 10.48 -3.05 1.09
CA PHE A 123 9.15 -2.56 1.46
C PHE A 123 8.50 -3.61 2.36
N GLY A 124 7.90 -3.17 3.43
CA GLY A 124 7.27 -4.03 4.41
C GLY A 124 5.85 -4.44 4.02
N ARG A 125 5.33 -5.46 4.72
CA ARG A 125 3.92 -5.86 4.54
C ARG A 125 3.01 -4.66 4.78
N SER A 126 2.00 -4.55 3.91
CA SER A 126 1.11 -3.42 3.87
C SER A 126 -0.34 -3.87 3.77
N MET A 127 -1.19 -3.18 4.51
CA MET A 127 -2.65 -3.24 4.38
C MET A 127 -3.18 -1.94 3.80
N SER A 128 -2.28 -1.00 3.54
CA SER A 128 -2.59 0.34 3.07
C SER A 128 -2.99 0.31 1.61
N THR A 129 -4.15 0.85 1.30
CA THR A 129 -4.57 1.18 -0.06
C THR A 129 -3.77 2.40 -0.52
N CYS A 130 -3.20 2.36 -1.72
CA CYS A 130 -2.44 3.49 -2.27
C CYS A 130 -3.33 4.72 -2.46
N ALA A 131 -2.77 5.92 -2.25
CA ALA A 131 -3.36 7.18 -2.70
C ALA A 131 -2.50 7.72 -3.86
N ILE A 132 -3.14 8.06 -4.98
CA ILE A 132 -2.42 8.51 -6.19
C ILE A 132 -3.10 9.75 -6.76
N GLN A 133 -2.29 10.77 -7.02
CA GLN A 133 -2.69 11.98 -7.74
C GLN A 133 -1.45 12.60 -8.39
N ASP A 134 -1.59 13.21 -9.58
CA ASP A 134 -0.54 13.92 -10.29
C ASP A 134 0.76 13.10 -10.45
N ASP A 135 0.62 11.78 -10.74
CA ASP A 135 1.68 10.79 -10.83
C ASP A 135 2.51 10.59 -9.55
N ILE A 136 2.03 11.03 -8.41
CA ILE A 136 2.64 10.79 -7.11
C ILE A 136 1.80 9.77 -6.35
N LEU A 137 2.44 8.67 -5.94
CA LEU A 137 1.84 7.57 -5.19
C LEU A 137 2.32 7.58 -3.75
N TYR A 138 1.37 7.42 -2.82
CA TYR A 138 1.64 7.22 -1.39
C TYR A 138 1.12 5.86 -0.95
N VAL A 139 1.93 5.17 -0.16
CA VAL A 139 1.57 3.89 0.47
C VAL A 139 2.27 3.78 1.82
N ALA A 140 1.65 3.13 2.78
CA ALA A 140 2.26 2.86 4.07
C ALA A 140 2.46 1.36 4.28
N GLU A 141 3.46 1.00 5.06
CA GLU A 141 3.67 -0.36 5.55
C GLU A 141 3.31 -0.48 7.04
N LEU A 142 3.03 -1.71 7.48
CA LEU A 142 2.64 -1.98 8.87
C LEU A 142 3.72 -1.51 9.86
N GLY A 143 4.99 -1.56 9.49
CA GLY A 143 6.12 -1.09 10.31
C GLY A 143 6.15 0.42 10.56
N GLY A 144 5.21 1.18 9.97
CA GLY A 144 5.06 2.60 10.23
C GLY A 144 5.84 3.52 9.28
N HIS A 145 6.38 2.99 8.19
CA HIS A 145 6.97 3.83 7.16
C HIS A 145 5.94 4.21 6.09
N VAL A 146 5.95 5.46 5.69
CA VAL A 146 5.24 5.97 4.51
C VAL A 146 6.23 6.10 3.38
N HIS A 147 5.85 5.65 2.20
CA HIS A 147 6.65 5.73 0.99
C HIS A 147 5.94 6.61 -0.02
N CYS A 148 6.66 7.53 -0.64
CA CYS A 148 6.22 8.36 -1.75
C CYS A 148 7.01 7.98 -2.99
N LEU A 149 6.31 7.60 -4.06
CA LEU A 149 6.91 7.09 -5.29
C LEU A 149 6.36 7.83 -6.51
N ASP A 150 7.11 7.75 -7.60
CA ASP A 150 6.60 8.03 -8.94
C ASP A 150 5.63 6.91 -9.35
N ALA A 151 4.38 7.24 -9.63
CA ALA A 151 3.38 6.24 -9.99
C ALA A 151 3.68 5.58 -11.35
N GLN A 152 4.35 6.26 -12.26
CA GLN A 152 4.64 5.75 -13.59
C GLN A 152 5.85 4.80 -13.62
N THR A 153 6.88 5.07 -12.81
CA THR A 153 8.15 4.33 -12.83
C THR A 153 8.41 3.47 -11.60
N GLY A 154 7.74 3.75 -10.46
CA GLY A 154 8.01 3.11 -9.18
C GLY A 154 9.26 3.66 -8.47
N ASP A 155 9.88 4.72 -9.00
CA ASP A 155 11.03 5.34 -8.37
C ASP A 155 10.64 6.00 -7.05
N LEU A 156 11.46 5.76 -6.02
CA LEU A 156 11.25 6.32 -4.69
C LEU A 156 11.62 7.81 -4.67
N TYR A 157 10.69 8.66 -4.24
CA TYR A 157 10.97 10.05 -3.92
C TYR A 157 11.47 10.20 -2.48
N TRP A 158 10.71 9.67 -1.51
CA TRP A 158 11.08 9.72 -0.10
C TRP A 158 10.38 8.64 0.73
N THR A 159 10.93 8.37 1.91
CA THR A 159 10.29 7.61 2.99
C THR A 159 10.29 8.43 4.26
N GLU A 160 9.26 8.23 5.09
CA GLU A 160 9.18 8.81 6.43
C GLU A 160 8.76 7.76 7.44
N ASN A 161 9.43 7.75 8.60
CA ASN A 161 9.12 6.85 9.70
C ASN A 161 8.18 7.54 10.70
N MET A 162 6.97 7.03 10.84
CA MET A 162 5.99 7.50 11.82
C MET A 162 6.16 6.86 13.21
N PHE A 163 7.23 6.07 13.43
CA PHE A 163 7.64 5.46 14.69
C PHE A 163 6.62 4.53 15.36
N SER A 164 5.53 4.20 14.71
CA SER A 164 4.48 3.30 15.23
C SER A 164 3.76 2.59 14.10
N ASN A 165 3.18 1.43 14.39
CA ASN A 165 2.46 0.65 13.40
C ASN A 165 1.36 1.44 12.71
N THR A 166 1.21 1.23 11.40
CA THR A 166 0.21 1.90 10.57
C THR A 166 -0.71 0.91 9.89
N TRP A 167 -1.99 0.98 10.23
CA TRP A 167 -3.09 0.20 9.64
C TRP A 167 -3.92 1.05 8.69
N SER A 168 -3.78 2.36 8.79
CA SER A 168 -4.48 3.36 8.00
C SER A 168 -3.95 3.40 6.58
N SER A 169 -4.79 3.84 5.64
CA SER A 169 -4.35 4.20 4.30
C SER A 169 -4.09 5.70 4.19
N PRO A 170 -3.14 6.16 3.38
CA PRO A 170 -3.02 7.58 3.05
C PRO A 170 -4.32 8.09 2.44
N TYR A 171 -4.76 9.26 2.87
CA TYR A 171 -5.90 9.96 2.30
C TYR A 171 -5.47 11.30 1.74
N LEU A 172 -5.62 11.49 0.43
CA LEU A 172 -5.16 12.66 -0.27
C LEU A 172 -6.34 13.59 -0.58
N VAL A 173 -6.25 14.83 -0.11
CA VAL A 173 -7.24 15.89 -0.35
C VAL A 173 -6.60 17.26 -0.12
N ASP A 174 -6.99 18.26 -0.92
CA ASP A 174 -6.54 19.65 -0.80
C ASP A 174 -5.01 19.81 -0.68
N ASN A 175 -4.28 19.12 -1.55
CA ASN A 175 -2.81 19.11 -1.59
C ASN A 175 -2.15 18.62 -0.29
N LYS A 176 -2.86 17.78 0.48
CA LYS A 176 -2.39 17.19 1.73
C LYS A 176 -2.63 15.68 1.75
N VAL A 177 -1.73 14.95 2.40
CA VAL A 177 -1.85 13.53 2.67
C VAL A 177 -1.99 13.31 4.16
N PHE A 178 -3.09 12.69 4.56
CA PHE A 178 -3.40 12.38 5.96
C PHE A 178 -3.22 10.89 6.21
N ILE A 179 -2.56 10.51 7.30
CA ILE A 179 -2.39 9.13 7.70
C ILE A 179 -2.23 8.99 9.21
N GLY A 180 -2.90 8.02 9.80
CA GLY A 180 -2.85 7.74 11.24
C GLY A 180 -1.96 6.56 11.61
N ASN A 181 -1.53 6.51 12.86
CA ASN A 181 -0.75 5.41 13.43
C ASN A 181 -1.32 4.89 14.76
N ASP A 182 -0.71 3.84 15.31
CA ASP A 182 -1.12 3.19 16.58
C ASP A 182 -0.72 3.98 17.84
N ASP A 183 0.07 5.05 17.72
CA ASP A 183 0.35 5.99 18.82
C ASP A 183 -0.64 7.16 18.85
N GLY A 184 -1.70 7.11 18.05
CA GLY A 184 -2.74 8.13 18.02
C GLY A 184 -2.31 9.45 17.39
N ILE A 185 -1.35 9.41 16.50
CA ILE A 185 -0.88 10.58 15.77
C ILE A 185 -1.46 10.56 14.37
N LEU A 186 -2.12 11.64 13.96
CA LEU A 186 -2.50 11.88 12.59
C LEU A 186 -1.46 12.80 11.95
N TYR A 187 -0.67 12.23 11.04
CA TYR A 187 0.32 12.96 10.25
C TYR A 187 -0.34 13.67 9.08
N VAL A 188 0.18 14.84 8.75
CA VAL A 188 -0.24 15.66 7.61
C VAL A 188 0.99 16.00 6.78
N PHE A 189 1.13 15.38 5.62
CA PHE A 189 2.19 15.68 4.66
C PHE A 189 1.67 16.59 3.56
N GLU A 190 2.56 17.38 2.97
CA GLU A 190 2.29 18.06 1.70
C GLU A 190 2.26 17.05 0.55
N HIS A 191 1.33 17.21 -0.38
CA HIS A 191 1.33 16.46 -1.62
C HIS A 191 2.47 16.95 -2.52
N SER A 192 3.63 16.30 -2.42
CA SER A 192 4.88 16.75 -3.05
C SER A 192 5.85 15.59 -3.28
N LYS A 193 6.72 15.74 -4.29
CA LYS A 193 7.89 14.87 -4.52
C LYS A 193 9.01 15.09 -3.50
N GLU A 194 8.94 16.15 -2.71
CA GLU A 194 9.85 16.43 -1.60
C GLU A 194 9.13 16.19 -0.27
N LEU A 195 9.82 15.60 0.71
CA LEU A 195 9.24 15.37 2.03
C LEU A 195 9.02 16.70 2.75
N ASN A 196 7.75 17.00 3.05
CA ASN A 196 7.37 18.12 3.90
C ASN A 196 6.23 17.71 4.83
N ILE A 197 6.49 17.69 6.14
CA ILE A 197 5.51 17.45 7.18
C ILE A 197 4.87 18.78 7.56
N LEU A 198 3.60 18.96 7.20
CA LEU A 198 2.82 20.18 7.49
C LEU A 198 2.37 20.25 8.95
N GLY A 199 2.21 19.09 9.59
CA GLY A 199 1.81 19.00 10.98
C GLY A 199 1.50 17.61 11.45
N GLU A 200 1.32 17.49 12.75
CA GLU A 200 0.96 16.28 13.45
C GLU A 200 -0.13 16.61 14.49
N ILE A 201 -1.18 15.78 14.53
CA ILE A 201 -2.27 15.91 15.49
C ILE A 201 -2.15 14.77 16.49
N TYR A 202 -1.84 15.11 17.72
CA TYR A 202 -1.62 14.16 18.81
C TYR A 202 -2.90 13.92 19.61
N HIS A 203 -3.11 12.66 19.98
CA HIS A 203 -4.15 12.24 20.92
C HIS A 203 -3.52 11.69 22.20
N ASP A 204 -4.37 11.48 23.22
CA ASP A 204 -3.96 10.93 24.50
C ASP A 204 -3.28 9.55 24.36
N ASP A 205 -2.39 9.22 25.29
CA ASP A 205 -1.69 7.94 25.35
C ASP A 205 -2.64 6.74 25.23
N GLY A 206 -2.26 5.77 24.44
CA GLY A 206 -3.04 4.56 24.18
C GLY A 206 -4.13 4.71 23.13
N THR A 207 -4.35 5.91 22.60
CA THR A 207 -5.24 6.15 21.46
C THR A 207 -4.59 5.60 20.17
N LYS A 208 -5.43 5.13 19.25
CA LYS A 208 -4.98 4.60 17.95
C LYS A 208 -5.79 5.20 16.83
N ILE A 209 -5.16 5.44 15.67
CA ILE A 209 -5.84 5.89 14.44
C ILE A 209 -5.58 4.86 13.36
N ARG A 210 -6.52 3.93 13.18
CA ARG A 210 -6.44 2.83 12.21
C ARG A 210 -7.35 3.03 11.01
N ALA A 211 -8.44 3.75 11.19
CA ALA A 211 -9.35 4.08 10.11
C ALA A 211 -8.73 5.15 9.19
N THR A 212 -8.92 4.98 7.89
CA THR A 212 -8.54 6.00 6.91
C THR A 212 -9.40 7.26 7.11
N PRO A 213 -8.80 8.46 7.21
CA PRO A 213 -9.54 9.72 7.24
C PRO A 213 -10.37 9.91 5.96
N VAL A 214 -11.43 10.73 6.04
CA VAL A 214 -12.21 11.12 4.85
C VAL A 214 -12.61 12.59 4.95
N ALA A 215 -12.66 13.29 3.83
CA ALA A 215 -13.11 14.68 3.77
C ALA A 215 -14.50 14.78 3.13
N ALA A 216 -15.34 15.61 3.70
CA ALA A 216 -16.64 15.96 3.16
C ALA A 216 -17.07 17.35 3.63
N ASN A 217 -17.69 18.13 2.74
CA ASN A 217 -18.25 19.45 3.08
C ASN A 217 -17.25 20.40 3.77
N GLY A 218 -15.99 20.42 3.32
CA GLY A 218 -14.95 21.27 3.88
C GLY A 218 -14.43 20.83 5.26
N ARG A 219 -14.69 19.60 5.65
CA ARG A 219 -14.25 19.01 6.92
C ARG A 219 -13.55 17.69 6.73
N LEU A 220 -12.56 17.42 7.58
CA LEU A 220 -11.90 16.13 7.70
C LEU A 220 -12.52 15.35 8.86
N TYR A 221 -12.87 14.10 8.60
CA TYR A 221 -13.43 13.16 9.58
C TYR A 221 -12.48 11.99 9.74
N TYR A 222 -12.18 11.61 10.98
CA TYR A 222 -11.44 10.39 11.29
C TYR A 222 -11.85 9.80 12.64
N LEU A 223 -11.58 8.52 12.80
CA LEU A 223 -11.92 7.78 14.00
C LEU A 223 -10.66 7.46 14.80
N THR A 224 -10.77 7.59 16.12
CA THR A 224 -9.79 7.02 17.05
C THR A 224 -10.37 5.79 17.75
N GLU A 225 -9.48 4.88 18.17
CA GLU A 225 -9.78 3.76 19.05
C GLU A 225 -9.17 4.02 20.43
N SER A 226 -9.81 3.49 21.49
CA SER A 226 -9.32 3.53 22.87
C SER A 226 -9.01 4.95 23.44
N PRO A 227 -9.99 5.85 23.54
CA PRO A 227 -11.42 5.62 23.34
C PRO A 227 -11.86 5.81 21.89
N THR A 228 -12.95 5.14 21.51
CA THR A 228 -13.55 5.35 20.18
C THR A 228 -14.23 6.71 20.13
N LYS A 229 -13.72 7.60 19.26
CA LYS A 229 -14.27 8.93 19.02
C LYS A 229 -14.23 9.26 17.53
N LEU A 230 -15.26 9.96 17.07
CA LEU A 230 -15.26 10.61 15.77
C LEU A 230 -14.74 12.04 15.95
N TRP A 231 -13.65 12.35 15.29
CA TRP A 231 -13.08 13.68 15.22
C TRP A 231 -13.49 14.38 13.94
N VAL A 232 -13.76 15.67 14.05
CA VAL A 232 -14.11 16.53 12.91
C VAL A 232 -13.22 17.76 12.96
N ILE A 233 -12.43 17.97 11.91
CA ILE A 233 -11.56 19.12 11.76
C ILE A 233 -12.10 19.99 10.63
N GLU A 234 -12.17 21.29 10.86
CA GLU A 234 -12.56 22.30 9.87
C GLU A 234 -11.42 23.32 9.74
N ASP A 235 -11.09 23.69 8.51
CA ASP A 235 -10.06 24.70 8.26
C ASP A 235 -10.56 26.07 8.73
N GLY A 236 -9.69 26.82 9.45
CA GLY A 236 -10.00 28.17 9.94
C GLY A 236 -10.97 28.25 11.11
N ALA A 237 -11.34 27.14 11.75
CA ALA A 237 -12.06 27.20 13.01
C ALA A 237 -11.16 27.81 14.09
N GLN A 238 -11.30 29.10 14.37
CA GLN A 238 -10.78 29.70 15.62
C GLN A 238 -11.39 28.88 16.77
N ALA A 239 -10.54 28.36 17.65
CA ALA A 239 -11.01 27.78 18.91
C ALA A 239 -12.01 28.76 19.51
N ALA A 240 -13.26 28.33 19.70
CA ALA A 240 -14.21 29.12 20.43
C ALA A 240 -13.55 29.38 21.79
N ALA A 241 -13.23 30.63 22.08
CA ALA A 241 -12.72 31.01 23.37
C ALA A 241 -13.80 30.57 24.36
N ASP A 242 -13.48 29.61 25.22
CA ASP A 242 -14.32 29.22 26.34
C ASP A 242 -14.53 30.46 27.17
N GLY A 243 -15.63 31.13 26.88
CA GLY A 243 -16.10 32.29 27.62
C GLY A 243 -16.96 31.80 28.78
N ASN A 244 -16.36 31.88 29.97
CA ASN A 244 -16.95 31.86 31.31
C ASN A 244 -17.93 30.73 31.64
#